data_2deac71a0dbc394678b6e5c7faeeb93b
#
_entry.id   2deac71a0dbc394678b6e5c7faeeb93b
#
_cell.length_a   1.000
_cell.length_b   1.000
_cell.length_c   1.000
_cell.angle_alpha   90.00
_cell.angle_beta   90.00
_cell.angle_gamma   90.00
#
_symmetry.space_group_name_H-M   'P 1'
#
loop_
_entity.id
_entity.type
_entity.pdbx_description
1 polymer ?
#
loop_
_entity_poly.entity_id
_entity_poly.type
_entity_poly.pdbx_seq_one_letter_code
_entity_poly.pdbx_strand_id
1 'polypeptide(L)'
;MASGTRCIGSFRGDGFEIFKFAKEATGFTRYRVLDLEQRAREQLAAQPIDAAVISFGANDAQAVFANGHLHPLMSDGWKQVIGDRIDGYVKALRSTGAVVYWIGLPVMRDPQLDAEMQAMDAFYEQHMRRLGVPFLDSRPLTLDAQGRYNAYLPDLKTGKPVLMRTGDGLHMIGVGYQRLTNAVASDLRRYAERARRESGRPVPAATPSGEAR
;
A
#
# COMPACT_ATOMS: atom_id res chain seq x y z
N MET A 1 -7.78 -14.56 13.35
CA MET A 1 -7.23 -15.05 12.06
C MET A 1 -7.88 -14.28 10.93
N ALA A 2 -7.37 -13.09 10.61
CA ALA A 2 -7.86 -12.29 9.50
C ALA A 2 -7.06 -12.70 8.26
N SER A 3 -7.70 -13.43 7.36
CA SER A 3 -7.09 -13.91 6.13
C SER A 3 -6.80 -12.74 5.21
N GLY A 4 -5.54 -12.38 5.04
CA GLY A 4 -5.07 -11.40 4.08
C GLY A 4 -5.26 -11.79 2.60
N THR A 5 -6.31 -12.49 2.24
CA THR A 5 -6.44 -13.15 0.92
C THR A 5 -7.34 -12.41 -0.08
N ARG A 6 -7.90 -11.21 0.23
CA ARG A 6 -8.99 -10.64 -0.58
C ARG A 6 -8.70 -9.37 -1.38
N CYS A 7 -7.47 -8.87 -1.42
CA CYS A 7 -7.13 -7.75 -2.33
C CYS A 7 -7.00 -8.17 -3.81
N ILE A 8 -7.10 -9.45 -4.10
CA ILE A 8 -6.80 -10.04 -5.41
C ILE A 8 -7.92 -9.80 -6.45
N GLY A 9 -9.15 -9.56 -6.01
CA GLY A 9 -10.32 -9.53 -6.89
C GLY A 9 -10.33 -8.40 -7.94
N SER A 10 -9.81 -7.22 -7.57
CA SER A 10 -9.88 -6.03 -8.43
C SER A 10 -8.96 -6.06 -9.64
N PHE A 11 -7.90 -6.86 -9.61
CA PHE A 11 -6.91 -6.93 -10.69
C PHE A 11 -7.04 -8.17 -11.57
N ARG A 12 -7.71 -9.24 -11.10
CA ARG A 12 -7.81 -10.50 -11.85
C ARG A 12 -8.59 -10.41 -13.17
N GLY A 13 -9.54 -9.47 -13.28
CA GLY A 13 -10.30 -9.25 -14.51
C GLY A 13 -9.57 -8.42 -15.55
N ASP A 14 -8.41 -7.86 -15.22
CA ASP A 14 -7.69 -6.87 -15.99
C ASP A 14 -6.40 -7.40 -16.65
N GLY A 15 -6.20 -8.71 -16.64
CA GLY A 15 -5.01 -9.33 -17.24
C GLY A 15 -3.75 -9.23 -16.37
N PHE A 16 -3.87 -8.93 -15.07
CA PHE A 16 -2.75 -8.96 -14.12
C PHE A 16 -2.68 -10.31 -13.40
N GLU A 17 -1.47 -10.85 -13.31
CA GLU A 17 -1.14 -11.88 -12.34
C GLU A 17 -0.69 -11.22 -11.03
N ILE A 18 -1.26 -11.66 -9.89
CA ILE A 18 -1.06 -10.99 -8.61
C ILE A 18 -0.34 -11.91 -7.64
N PHE A 19 0.81 -11.45 -7.19
CA PHE A 19 1.61 -12.07 -6.14
C PHE A 19 1.43 -11.30 -4.83
N LYS A 20 1.06 -12.01 -3.78
CA LYS A 20 0.88 -11.42 -2.46
C LYS A 20 2.10 -11.66 -1.59
N PHE A 21 2.84 -10.61 -1.32
CA PHE A 21 4.02 -10.62 -0.46
C PHE A 21 3.77 -10.01 0.94
N ALA A 22 2.52 -9.65 1.24
CA ALA A 22 2.17 -9.09 2.53
C ALA A 22 2.41 -10.09 3.67
N LYS A 23 3.01 -9.59 4.76
CA LYS A 23 3.22 -10.33 6.00
C LYS A 23 2.70 -9.50 7.16
N GLU A 24 1.99 -10.15 8.09
CA GLU A 24 1.48 -9.50 9.30
C GLU A 24 2.62 -8.95 10.16
N ALA A 25 2.32 -7.92 10.95
CA ALA A 25 3.23 -7.27 11.89
C ALA A 25 4.54 -6.78 11.29
N THR A 26 4.56 -6.41 10.00
CA THR A 26 5.70 -5.81 9.32
C THR A 26 5.60 -4.30 9.26
N GLY A 27 6.76 -3.63 9.20
CA GLY A 27 6.88 -2.19 9.08
C GLY A 27 8.34 -1.78 9.08
N PHE A 28 8.61 -0.55 8.72
CA PHE A 28 9.97 -0.02 8.66
C PHE A 28 10.60 0.19 10.04
N THR A 29 9.80 0.33 11.10
CA THR A 29 10.31 0.37 12.49
C THR A 29 10.82 -0.98 12.98
N ARG A 30 10.41 -2.08 12.34
CA ARG A 30 10.68 -3.47 12.76
C ARG A 30 11.81 -4.17 12.00
N TYR A 31 12.75 -3.43 11.44
CA TYR A 31 13.86 -3.97 10.63
C TYR A 31 14.72 -5.01 11.35
N ARG A 32 14.79 -4.96 12.69
CA ARG A 32 15.48 -6.00 13.46
C ARG A 32 14.84 -7.38 13.37
N VAL A 33 13.52 -7.40 13.10
CA VAL A 33 12.75 -8.64 12.96
C VAL A 33 12.69 -9.06 11.50
N LEU A 34 12.58 -8.09 10.59
CA LEU A 34 12.48 -8.33 9.16
C LEU A 34 13.07 -7.14 8.40
N ASP A 35 14.19 -7.37 7.73
CA ASP A 35 14.74 -6.45 6.76
C ASP A 35 13.90 -6.49 5.48
N LEU A 36 13.11 -5.44 5.28
CA LEU A 36 12.18 -5.36 4.14
C LEU A 36 12.93 -5.20 2.82
N GLU A 37 14.07 -4.54 2.81
CA GLU A 37 14.88 -4.37 1.60
C GLU A 37 15.46 -5.71 1.16
N GLN A 38 16.09 -6.45 2.06
CA GLN A 38 16.61 -7.79 1.76
C GLN A 38 15.48 -8.71 1.30
N ARG A 39 14.35 -8.70 2.01
CA ARG A 39 13.19 -9.50 1.65
C ARG A 39 12.64 -9.16 0.26
N ALA A 40 12.58 -7.88 -0.11
CA ALA A 40 12.17 -7.48 -1.45
C ALA A 40 13.12 -8.05 -2.52
N ARG A 41 14.43 -8.02 -2.29
CA ARG A 41 15.42 -8.60 -3.20
C ARG A 41 15.22 -10.12 -3.38
N GLU A 42 15.00 -10.84 -2.29
CA GLU A 42 14.73 -12.28 -2.30
C GLU A 42 13.44 -12.60 -3.07
N GLN A 43 12.38 -11.85 -2.82
CA GLN A 43 11.09 -12.02 -3.51
C GLN A 43 11.19 -11.75 -5.01
N LEU A 44 11.90 -10.70 -5.41
CA LEU A 44 12.11 -10.35 -6.81
C LEU A 44 13.00 -11.35 -7.55
N ALA A 45 13.98 -11.93 -6.86
CA ALA A 45 14.81 -13.00 -7.42
C ALA A 45 14.01 -14.28 -7.68
N ALA A 46 13.06 -14.61 -6.79
CA ALA A 46 12.18 -15.76 -6.93
C ALA A 46 11.05 -15.52 -7.94
N GLN A 47 10.49 -14.31 -7.96
CA GLN A 47 9.35 -13.93 -8.77
C GLN A 47 9.50 -12.50 -9.28
N PRO A 48 9.97 -12.30 -10.52
CA PRO A 48 10.00 -10.98 -11.15
C PRO A 48 8.59 -10.39 -11.28
N ILE A 49 8.49 -9.07 -11.05
CA ILE A 49 7.23 -8.33 -11.14
C ILE A 49 7.41 -7.11 -12.04
N ASP A 50 6.32 -6.64 -12.66
CA ASP A 50 6.29 -5.39 -13.43
C ASP A 50 5.85 -4.20 -12.59
N ALA A 51 5.07 -4.46 -11.54
CA ALA A 51 4.55 -3.40 -10.66
C ALA A 51 4.48 -3.88 -9.21
N ALA A 52 4.81 -3.00 -8.27
CA ALA A 52 4.65 -3.19 -6.83
C ALA A 52 3.66 -2.18 -6.27
N VAL A 53 2.65 -2.65 -5.54
CA VAL A 53 1.74 -1.80 -4.76
C VAL A 53 2.08 -1.98 -3.30
N ILE A 54 2.45 -0.88 -2.65
CA ILE A 54 2.90 -0.84 -1.27
C ILE A 54 1.80 -0.21 -0.41
N SER A 55 1.50 -0.83 0.72
CA SER A 55 0.65 -0.27 1.77
C SER A 55 1.27 -0.64 3.12
N PHE A 56 2.09 0.26 3.64
CA PHE A 56 2.73 0.16 4.95
C PHE A 56 2.38 1.35 5.81
N GLY A 57 2.54 1.21 7.13
CA GLY A 57 2.59 2.36 8.02
C GLY A 57 1.92 2.15 9.37
N ALA A 58 0.76 1.49 9.47
CA ALA A 58 0.07 1.38 10.76
C ALA A 58 0.94 0.74 11.87
N ASN A 59 1.81 -0.20 11.53
CA ASN A 59 2.78 -0.78 12.45
C ASN A 59 3.97 0.14 12.76
N ASP A 60 4.12 1.22 12.02
CA ASP A 60 5.22 2.19 12.17
C ASP A 60 4.85 3.38 13.06
N ALA A 61 3.60 3.45 13.56
CA ALA A 61 3.15 4.44 14.54
C ALA A 61 3.78 4.17 15.92
N GLN A 62 5.09 4.16 15.97
CA GLN A 62 5.89 3.92 17.18
C GLN A 62 7.30 4.48 17.01
N ALA A 63 8.02 4.59 18.12
CA ALA A 63 9.43 4.94 18.08
C ALA A 63 10.25 3.88 17.31
N VAL A 64 11.33 4.30 16.67
CA VAL A 64 12.29 3.41 16.01
C VAL A 64 13.62 3.40 16.74
N PHE A 65 14.18 2.20 16.95
CA PHE A 65 15.53 2.05 17.47
C PHE A 65 16.50 1.83 16.31
N ALA A 66 17.47 2.73 16.18
CA ALA A 66 18.54 2.65 15.18
C ALA A 66 19.83 3.29 15.71
N ASN A 67 20.97 2.78 15.29
CA ASN A 67 22.29 3.32 15.61
C ASN A 67 22.53 3.55 17.13
N GLY A 68 22.01 2.65 17.98
CA GLY A 68 22.12 2.76 19.42
C GLY A 68 21.15 3.71 20.10
N HIS A 69 20.27 4.39 19.36
CA HIS A 69 19.33 5.39 19.89
C HIS A 69 17.87 5.03 19.60
N LEU A 70 16.98 5.44 20.51
CA LEU A 70 15.54 5.40 20.31
C LEU A 70 15.10 6.76 19.76
N HIS A 71 14.49 6.75 18.58
CA HIS A 71 13.94 7.94 17.94
C HIS A 71 12.43 7.93 18.11
N PRO A 72 11.82 8.90 18.83
CA PRO A 72 10.38 9.02 18.98
C PRO A 72 9.67 9.17 17.63
N LEU A 73 8.43 8.70 17.55
CA LEU A 73 7.58 8.85 16.36
C LEU A 73 7.62 10.28 15.84
N MET A 74 7.79 10.42 14.52
CA MET A 74 7.83 11.69 13.78
C MET A 74 8.96 12.66 14.17
N SER A 75 9.88 12.31 15.08
CA SER A 75 11.11 13.10 15.29
C SER A 75 11.97 13.11 14.02
N ASP A 76 12.89 14.06 13.91
CA ASP A 76 13.80 14.13 12.76
C ASP A 76 14.64 12.85 12.62
N GLY A 77 15.08 12.27 13.72
CA GLY A 77 15.77 10.97 13.71
C GLY A 77 14.89 9.83 13.22
N TRP A 78 13.61 9.82 13.61
CA TRP A 78 12.66 8.83 13.09
C TRP A 78 12.46 8.99 11.58
N LYS A 79 12.22 10.21 11.12
CA LYS A 79 12.03 10.54 9.69
C LYS A 79 13.26 10.15 8.86
N GLN A 80 14.46 10.40 9.38
CA GLN A 80 15.71 10.01 8.72
C GLN A 80 15.79 8.50 8.58
N VAL A 81 15.64 7.76 9.70
CA VAL A 81 15.76 6.29 9.70
C VAL A 81 14.71 5.64 8.82
N ILE A 82 13.45 6.07 8.93
CA ILE A 82 12.36 5.51 8.11
C ILE A 82 12.52 5.89 6.66
N GLY A 83 12.93 7.14 6.37
CA GLY A 83 13.19 7.60 5.02
C GLY A 83 14.28 6.78 4.32
N ASP A 84 15.41 6.55 4.99
CA ASP A 84 16.50 5.75 4.42
C ASP A 84 16.07 4.30 4.13
N ARG A 85 15.24 3.70 5.00
CA ARG A 85 14.69 2.35 4.80
C ARG A 85 13.70 2.30 3.64
N ILE A 86 12.87 3.33 3.49
CA ILE A 86 11.97 3.46 2.34
C ILE A 86 12.77 3.61 1.05
N ASP A 87 13.81 4.42 1.04
CA ASP A 87 14.68 4.62 -0.12
C ASP A 87 15.31 3.29 -0.57
N GLY A 88 15.89 2.53 0.36
CA GLY A 88 16.45 1.22 0.09
C GLY A 88 15.40 0.24 -0.45
N TYR A 89 14.23 0.21 0.17
CA TYR A 89 13.13 -0.66 -0.24
C TYR A 89 12.61 -0.34 -1.65
N VAL A 90 12.33 0.93 -1.94
CA VAL A 90 11.89 1.39 -3.27
C VAL A 90 12.97 1.13 -4.32
N LYS A 91 14.24 1.39 -3.99
CA LYS A 91 15.38 1.08 -4.86
C LYS A 91 15.46 -0.42 -5.17
N ALA A 92 15.29 -1.27 -4.16
CA ALA A 92 15.26 -2.72 -4.35
C ALA A 92 14.13 -3.14 -5.29
N LEU A 93 12.91 -2.64 -5.09
CA LEU A 93 11.77 -2.93 -5.96
C LEU A 93 11.99 -2.47 -7.41
N ARG A 94 12.62 -1.33 -7.62
CA ARG A 94 12.93 -0.78 -8.95
C ARG A 94 14.11 -1.46 -9.64
N SER A 95 14.90 -2.26 -8.94
CA SER A 95 16.12 -2.86 -9.51
C SER A 95 15.86 -3.81 -10.68
N THR A 96 14.65 -4.35 -10.77
CA THR A 96 14.20 -5.22 -11.88
C THR A 96 13.36 -4.46 -12.93
N GLY A 97 13.25 -3.15 -12.82
CA GLY A 97 12.42 -2.32 -13.70
C GLY A 97 10.93 -2.28 -13.29
N ALA A 98 10.60 -2.78 -12.09
CA ALA A 98 9.23 -2.68 -11.59
C ALA A 98 8.84 -1.23 -11.30
N VAL A 99 7.61 -0.86 -11.65
CA VAL A 99 7.01 0.39 -11.21
C VAL A 99 6.48 0.24 -9.80
N VAL A 100 6.62 1.29 -9.00
CA VAL A 100 6.21 1.27 -7.60
C VAL A 100 5.06 2.24 -7.40
N TYR A 101 4.05 1.83 -6.65
CA TYR A 101 2.89 2.63 -6.27
C TYR A 101 2.68 2.53 -4.75
N TRP A 102 2.42 3.66 -4.09
CA TRP A 102 2.21 3.71 -2.65
C TRP A 102 0.78 4.10 -2.31
N ILE A 103 0.14 3.33 -1.43
CA ILE A 103 -1.19 3.63 -0.87
C ILE A 103 -1.00 4.17 0.54
N GLY A 104 -1.49 5.36 0.80
CA GLY A 104 -1.50 6.00 2.10
C GLY A 104 -2.42 5.30 3.11
N LEU A 105 -2.34 5.75 4.34
CA LEU A 105 -3.04 5.17 5.47
C LEU A 105 -4.51 5.63 5.50
N PRO A 106 -5.44 4.73 5.77
CA PRO A 106 -6.85 5.08 5.88
C PRO A 106 -7.14 5.80 7.22
N VAL A 107 -8.27 6.49 7.28
CA VAL A 107 -8.75 7.12 8.53
C VAL A 107 -8.95 6.06 9.61
N MET A 108 -8.53 6.34 10.84
CA MET A 108 -8.67 5.45 12.00
C MET A 108 -9.83 5.86 12.90
N ARG A 109 -10.36 4.87 13.66
CA ARG A 109 -11.45 5.16 14.62
C ARG A 109 -10.97 5.95 15.82
N ASP A 110 -9.80 5.63 16.35
CA ASP A 110 -9.18 6.35 17.43
C ASP A 110 -8.62 7.69 16.95
N PRO A 111 -9.05 8.83 17.50
CA PRO A 111 -8.63 10.14 17.01
C PRO A 111 -7.14 10.44 17.20
N GLN A 112 -6.52 9.90 18.27
CA GLN A 112 -5.09 10.11 18.50
C GLN A 112 -4.28 9.32 17.47
N LEU A 113 -4.61 8.05 17.29
CA LEU A 113 -3.99 7.22 16.27
C LEU A 113 -4.23 7.80 14.87
N ASP A 114 -5.41 8.34 14.59
CA ASP A 114 -5.71 8.98 13.30
C ASP A 114 -4.83 10.19 13.03
N ALA A 115 -4.59 11.02 14.05
CA ALA A 115 -3.69 12.17 13.93
C ALA A 115 -2.23 11.73 13.66
N GLU A 116 -1.76 10.67 14.31
CA GLU A 116 -0.45 10.08 14.06
C GLU A 116 -0.35 9.54 12.63
N MET A 117 -1.38 8.81 12.15
CA MET A 117 -1.44 8.30 10.78
C MET A 117 -1.44 9.44 9.75
N GLN A 118 -2.16 10.52 10.02
CA GLN A 118 -2.19 11.69 9.14
C GLN A 118 -0.81 12.36 9.04
N ALA A 119 -0.11 12.50 10.16
CA ALA A 119 1.25 13.03 10.16
C ALA A 119 2.23 12.13 9.38
N MET A 120 2.11 10.81 9.55
CA MET A 120 2.90 9.84 8.81
C MET A 120 2.58 9.85 7.30
N ASP A 121 1.32 9.98 6.93
CA ASP A 121 0.91 10.08 5.52
C ASP A 121 1.49 11.32 4.84
N ALA A 122 1.48 12.46 5.52
CA ALA A 122 2.11 13.66 5.00
C ALA A 122 3.62 13.47 4.76
N PHE A 123 4.31 12.76 5.67
CA PHE A 123 5.72 12.38 5.50
C PHE A 123 5.89 11.42 4.31
N TYR A 124 5.07 10.37 4.22
CA TYR A 124 5.16 9.40 3.12
C TYR A 124 4.86 10.05 1.78
N GLU A 125 3.83 10.87 1.67
CA GLU A 125 3.50 11.58 0.43
C GLU A 125 4.65 12.46 -0.04
N GLN A 126 5.22 13.27 0.87
CA GLN A 126 6.37 14.11 0.55
C GLN A 126 7.57 13.27 0.10
N HIS A 127 7.82 12.15 0.78
CA HIS A 127 8.91 11.23 0.47
C HIS A 127 8.70 10.55 -0.89
N MET A 128 7.49 10.08 -1.18
CA MET A 128 7.13 9.46 -2.46
C MET A 128 7.24 10.46 -3.61
N ARG A 129 6.85 11.72 -3.40
CA ARG A 129 7.01 12.79 -4.38
C ARG A 129 8.48 12.99 -4.75
N ARG A 130 9.39 12.99 -3.75
CA ARG A 130 10.84 13.08 -3.97
C ARG A 130 11.38 11.88 -4.77
N LEU A 131 10.86 10.70 -4.55
CA LEU A 131 11.24 9.48 -5.27
C LEU A 131 10.58 9.32 -6.62
N GLY A 132 9.64 10.20 -7.02
CA GLY A 132 8.81 10.02 -8.21
C GLY A 132 7.96 8.74 -8.16
N VAL A 133 7.45 8.39 -6.98
CA VAL A 133 6.52 7.29 -6.75
C VAL A 133 5.10 7.85 -6.65
N PRO A 134 4.14 7.38 -7.47
CA PRO A 134 2.74 7.75 -7.31
C PRO A 134 2.22 7.38 -5.92
N PHE A 135 1.55 8.34 -5.26
CA PHE A 135 0.94 8.17 -3.95
C PHE A 135 -0.58 8.31 -4.06
N LEU A 136 -1.31 7.34 -3.52
CA LEU A 136 -2.76 7.44 -3.35
C LEU A 136 -3.08 7.88 -1.93
N ASP A 137 -3.67 9.05 -1.77
CA ASP A 137 -4.36 9.39 -0.52
C ASP A 137 -5.61 8.50 -0.36
N SER A 138 -5.55 7.59 0.60
CA SER A 138 -6.66 6.66 0.88
C SER A 138 -7.72 7.25 1.81
N ARG A 139 -7.43 8.37 2.46
CA ARG A 139 -8.30 8.97 3.48
C ARG A 139 -9.67 9.36 2.93
N PRO A 140 -9.80 10.06 1.78
CA PRO A 140 -11.12 10.40 1.22
C PRO A 140 -11.96 9.17 0.85
N LEU A 141 -11.32 8.04 0.55
CA LEU A 141 -12.00 6.79 0.21
C LEU A 141 -12.54 6.05 1.45
N THR A 142 -12.16 6.46 2.63
CA THR A 142 -12.44 5.76 3.89
C THR A 142 -13.22 6.59 4.91
N LEU A 143 -13.69 7.77 4.48
CA LEU A 143 -14.59 8.66 5.22
C LEU A 143 -16.04 8.48 4.78
N ASP A 144 -16.97 8.79 5.69
CA ASP A 144 -18.40 8.94 5.34
C ASP A 144 -18.66 10.29 4.63
N ALA A 145 -19.90 10.51 4.23
CA ALA A 145 -20.31 11.75 3.56
C ALA A 145 -20.17 13.01 4.42
N GLN A 146 -19.99 12.87 5.74
CA GLN A 146 -19.76 13.94 6.70
C GLN A 146 -18.27 14.15 7.00
N GLY A 147 -17.38 13.44 6.30
CA GLY A 147 -15.94 13.53 6.50
C GLY A 147 -15.44 12.89 7.79
N ARG A 148 -16.15 11.87 8.31
CA ARG A 148 -15.81 11.18 9.56
C ARG A 148 -15.52 9.70 9.33
N TYR A 149 -14.77 9.11 10.28
CA TYR A 149 -14.64 7.65 10.32
C TYR A 149 -16.01 6.98 10.45
N ASN A 150 -16.24 6.00 9.59
CA ASN A 150 -17.38 5.10 9.72
C ASN A 150 -16.95 3.68 9.30
N ALA A 151 -17.31 2.69 10.13
CA ALA A 151 -17.04 1.28 9.81
C ALA A 151 -17.86 0.79 8.62
N TYR A 152 -19.00 1.43 8.36
CA TYR A 152 -19.89 1.14 7.22
C TYR A 152 -19.84 2.28 6.23
N LEU A 153 -19.54 1.98 4.99
CA LEU A 153 -19.55 2.94 3.88
C LEU A 153 -20.45 2.41 2.75
N PRO A 154 -20.98 3.29 1.89
CA PRO A 154 -21.75 2.87 0.74
C PRO A 154 -20.95 1.95 -0.17
N ASP A 155 -21.49 0.79 -0.52
CA ASP A 155 -20.95 -0.05 -1.59
C ASP A 155 -20.96 0.71 -2.92
N LEU A 156 -19.87 0.64 -3.66
CA LEU A 156 -19.70 1.45 -4.88
C LEU A 156 -20.66 1.07 -6.02
N LYS A 157 -21.24 -0.13 -6.00
CA LYS A 157 -22.16 -0.62 -7.03
C LYS A 157 -23.61 -0.42 -6.64
N THR A 158 -23.94 -0.68 -5.37
CA THR A 158 -25.35 -0.72 -4.91
C THR A 158 -25.76 0.49 -4.09
N GLY A 159 -24.78 1.29 -3.61
CA GLY A 159 -25.02 2.39 -2.69
C GLY A 159 -25.42 1.97 -1.26
N LYS A 160 -25.61 0.69 -1.01
CA LYS A 160 -26.03 0.19 0.31
C LYS A 160 -24.88 0.23 1.30
N PRO A 161 -25.13 0.53 2.59
CA PRO A 161 -24.09 0.48 3.62
C PRO A 161 -23.50 -0.93 3.74
N VAL A 162 -22.18 -1.04 3.64
CA VAL A 162 -21.44 -2.31 3.79
C VAL A 162 -20.31 -2.11 4.79
N LEU A 163 -20.11 -3.09 5.66
CA LEU A 163 -19.00 -3.09 6.60
C LEU A 163 -17.66 -3.10 5.84
N MET A 164 -16.78 -2.14 6.16
CA MET A 164 -15.46 -1.97 5.56
C MET A 164 -14.32 -2.26 6.51
N ARG A 165 -14.58 -2.20 7.84
CA ARG A 165 -13.57 -2.27 8.90
C ARG A 165 -13.78 -3.46 9.81
N THR A 166 -12.69 -3.96 10.38
CA THR A 166 -12.74 -4.88 11.51
C THR A 166 -13.20 -4.15 12.79
N GLY A 167 -13.56 -4.92 13.82
CA GLY A 167 -14.02 -4.36 15.09
C GLY A 167 -12.97 -3.54 15.85
N ASP A 168 -11.69 -3.61 15.50
CA ASP A 168 -10.64 -2.80 16.09
C ASP A 168 -10.63 -1.33 15.60
N GLY A 169 -11.31 -1.05 14.49
CA GLY A 169 -11.35 0.29 13.89
C GLY A 169 -10.06 0.69 13.16
N LEU A 170 -9.11 -0.25 13.01
CA LEU A 170 -7.82 -0.08 12.36
C LEU A 170 -7.76 -0.82 11.02
N HIS A 171 -7.97 -2.14 11.05
CA HIS A 171 -7.86 -2.97 9.87
C HIS A 171 -9.11 -2.89 8.98
N MET A 172 -8.89 -3.06 7.69
CA MET A 172 -10.00 -3.20 6.74
C MET A 172 -10.32 -4.66 6.49
N ILE A 173 -11.58 -4.96 6.20
CA ILE A 173 -11.97 -6.26 5.65
C ILE A 173 -11.83 -6.27 4.13
N GLY A 174 -12.03 -7.44 3.50
CA GLY A 174 -11.81 -7.60 2.06
C GLY A 174 -12.52 -6.57 1.17
N VAL A 175 -13.75 -6.18 1.51
CA VAL A 175 -14.52 -5.15 0.76
C VAL A 175 -13.86 -3.78 0.89
N GLY A 176 -13.36 -3.43 2.08
CA GLY A 176 -12.63 -2.18 2.30
C GLY A 176 -11.33 -2.12 1.50
N TYR A 177 -10.54 -3.19 1.51
CA TYR A 177 -9.34 -3.26 0.67
C TYR A 177 -9.68 -3.20 -0.83
N GLN A 178 -10.77 -3.84 -1.26
CA GLN A 178 -11.21 -3.76 -2.64
C GLN A 178 -11.56 -2.33 -3.06
N ARG A 179 -12.15 -1.53 -2.17
CA ARG A 179 -12.43 -0.12 -2.42
C ARG A 179 -11.15 0.68 -2.72
N LEU A 180 -10.08 0.46 -1.94
CA LEU A 180 -8.79 1.11 -2.18
C LEU A 180 -8.14 0.61 -3.47
N THR A 181 -8.14 -0.69 -3.70
CA THR A 181 -7.52 -1.26 -4.92
C THR A 181 -8.26 -0.88 -6.19
N ASN A 182 -9.59 -0.75 -6.16
CA ASN A 182 -10.37 -0.26 -7.31
C ASN A 182 -9.98 1.18 -7.69
N ALA A 183 -9.72 2.04 -6.69
CA ALA A 183 -9.32 3.42 -6.93
C ALA A 183 -7.97 3.52 -7.64
N VAL A 184 -7.05 2.59 -7.38
CA VAL A 184 -5.71 2.60 -7.97
C VAL A 184 -5.57 1.72 -9.22
N ALA A 185 -6.50 0.79 -9.45
CA ALA A 185 -6.34 -0.21 -10.50
C ALA A 185 -6.15 0.39 -11.89
N SER A 186 -6.97 1.38 -12.25
CA SER A 186 -6.87 2.06 -13.55
C SER A 186 -5.60 2.89 -13.69
N ASP A 187 -5.20 3.56 -12.63
CA ASP A 187 -4.00 4.40 -12.62
C ASP A 187 -2.74 3.56 -12.66
N LEU A 188 -2.72 2.49 -11.85
CA LEU A 188 -1.62 1.54 -11.85
C LEU A 188 -1.45 0.87 -13.21
N ARG A 189 -2.56 0.48 -13.86
CA ARG A 189 -2.51 -0.08 -15.22
C ARG A 189 -1.87 0.89 -16.20
N ARG A 190 -2.38 2.11 -16.28
CA ARG A 190 -1.81 3.15 -17.18
C ARG A 190 -0.34 3.42 -16.90
N TYR A 191 0.02 3.44 -15.62
CA TYR A 191 1.41 3.65 -15.20
C TYR A 191 2.29 2.46 -15.62
N ALA A 192 1.87 1.24 -15.36
CA ALA A 192 2.59 0.03 -15.74
C ALA A 192 2.73 -0.12 -17.26
N GLU A 193 1.68 0.14 -18.02
CA GLU A 193 1.70 0.12 -19.48
C GLU A 193 2.67 1.15 -20.07
N ARG A 194 2.69 2.36 -19.49
CA ARG A 194 3.61 3.42 -19.92
C ARG A 194 5.06 3.00 -19.66
N ALA A 195 5.37 2.54 -18.45
CA ALA A 195 6.70 2.11 -18.09
C ALA A 195 7.19 0.91 -18.94
N ARG A 196 6.29 0.00 -19.32
CA ARG A 196 6.62 -1.08 -20.26
C ARG A 196 6.97 -0.56 -21.64
N ARG A 197 6.20 0.39 -22.18
CA ARG A 197 6.50 1.00 -23.48
C ARG A 197 7.86 1.70 -23.47
N GLU A 198 8.14 2.44 -22.41
CA GLU A 198 9.41 3.16 -22.23
C GLU A 198 10.60 2.21 -22.06
N SER A 199 10.40 1.05 -21.43
CA SER A 199 11.43 0.02 -21.23
C SER A 199 11.59 -0.97 -22.41
N GLY A 200 10.77 -0.85 -23.45
CA GLY A 200 10.76 -1.78 -24.60
C GLY A 200 10.23 -3.18 -24.27
N ARG A 201 9.61 -3.39 -23.11
CA ARG A 201 9.01 -4.67 -22.73
C ARG A 201 7.66 -4.87 -23.42
N PRO A 202 7.33 -6.07 -23.94
CA PRO A 202 6.05 -6.33 -24.58
C PRO A 202 4.89 -6.16 -23.57
N VAL A 203 3.81 -5.54 -24.04
CA VAL A 203 2.55 -5.46 -23.27
C VAL A 203 1.86 -6.82 -23.44
N PRO A 204 1.50 -7.55 -22.36
CA PRO A 204 0.70 -8.77 -22.49
C PRO A 204 -0.62 -8.45 -23.20
N ALA A 205 -1.00 -9.27 -24.16
CA ALA A 205 -2.31 -9.16 -24.78
C ALA A 205 -3.40 -9.30 -23.68
N ALA A 206 -4.36 -8.41 -23.67
CA ALA A 206 -5.50 -8.52 -22.77
C ALA A 206 -6.19 -9.86 -23.04
N THR A 207 -6.23 -10.72 -22.03
CA THR A 207 -7.00 -11.97 -22.13
C THR A 207 -8.47 -11.59 -22.20
N PRO A 208 -9.22 -11.95 -23.25
CA PRO A 208 -10.63 -11.66 -23.33
C PRO A 208 -11.31 -12.30 -22.12
N SER A 209 -12.10 -11.52 -21.40
CA SER A 209 -12.94 -12.00 -20.30
C SER A 209 -13.86 -13.10 -20.86
N GLY A 210 -13.52 -14.35 -20.53
CA GLY A 210 -14.38 -15.48 -20.87
C GLY A 210 -15.75 -15.27 -20.27
N GLU A 211 -16.77 -15.21 -21.09
CA GLU A 211 -18.15 -15.32 -20.69
C GLU A 211 -18.32 -16.61 -19.90
N ALA A 212 -18.54 -16.46 -18.60
CA ALA A 212 -18.99 -17.57 -17.78
C ALA A 212 -20.48 -17.82 -18.11
N ARG A 213 -20.73 -18.93 -18.75
CA ARG A 213 -22.06 -19.54 -18.85
C ARG A 213 -22.46 -20.13 -17.50
#